data_dec098935f5fb9f73b595fb24406a8df
#
_entry.id   dec098935f5fb9f73b595fb24406a8df
#
_cell.length_a   1.000
_cell.length_b   1.000
_cell.length_c   1.000
_cell.angle_alpha   90.00
_cell.angle_beta   90.00
_cell.angle_gamma   90.00
#
_symmetry.space_group_name_H-M   'P 1'
#
loop_
_entity.id
_entity.type
_entity.pdbx_description
1 polymer ?
#
loop_
_entity_poly.entity_id
_entity_poly.type
_entity_poly.pdbx_seq_one_letter_code
_entity_poly.pdbx_strand_id
1 'polypeptide(L)' 'MSKARILVVDDEPAVLKVLVTRLQLAGYQVFSATNGEEALESFHRDSPDLIVLDVMLPKMDGFAGCRLSLIHI' A
#
# COMPACT_ATOMS: atom_id res chain seq x y z
N MET A 1 -3.75 13.26 -19.39
CA MET A 1 -2.62 12.62 -18.74
C MET A 1 -3.09 11.55 -17.78
N SER A 2 -2.43 10.42 -17.81
CA SER A 2 -2.81 9.34 -16.93
C SER A 2 -2.28 9.59 -15.52
N LYS A 3 -3.07 9.21 -14.54
CA LYS A 3 -2.65 9.28 -13.14
C LYS A 3 -1.70 8.14 -12.83
N ALA A 4 -0.78 8.36 -11.91
CA ALA A 4 0.03 7.28 -11.39
C ALA A 4 -0.87 6.28 -10.67
N ARG A 5 -0.58 5.01 -10.83
CA ARG A 5 -1.33 3.92 -10.21
C ARG A 5 -0.52 3.39 -9.04
N ILE A 6 -1.15 3.38 -7.89
CA ILE A 6 -0.48 2.98 -6.65
C ILE A 6 -1.25 1.82 -6.04
N LEU A 7 -0.52 0.75 -5.74
CA LEU A 7 -1.06 -0.39 -5.00
C LEU A 7 -0.62 -0.27 -3.55
N VAL A 8 -1.57 -0.26 -2.63
CA VAL A 8 -1.31 -0.21 -1.19
C VAL A 8 -1.58 -1.58 -0.60
N VAL A 9 -0.63 -2.13 0.11
CA VAL A 9 -0.75 -3.45 0.74
C VAL A 9 -0.59 -3.32 2.23
N ASP A 10 -1.60 -3.72 2.98
CA ASP A 10 -1.59 -3.69 4.44
C ASP A 10 -2.64 -4.68 4.95
N ASP A 11 -2.29 -5.44 5.98
CA ASP A 11 -3.22 -6.40 6.58
C ASP A 11 -4.18 -5.73 7.57
N GLU A 12 -3.98 -4.46 7.90
CA GLU A 12 -4.86 -3.69 8.77
C GLU A 12 -5.87 -2.88 7.94
N PRO A 13 -7.16 -3.25 7.92
CA PRO A 13 -8.14 -2.55 7.08
C PRO A 13 -8.27 -1.06 7.41
N ALA A 14 -8.14 -0.69 8.68
CA ALA A 14 -8.26 0.71 9.08
C ALA A 14 -7.12 1.55 8.52
N VAL A 15 -5.90 1.05 8.59
CA VAL A 15 -4.73 1.72 8.04
C VAL A 15 -4.82 1.79 6.53
N LEU A 16 -5.22 0.69 5.91
CA LEU A 16 -5.39 0.62 4.46
C LEU A 16 -6.36 1.69 3.97
N LYS A 17 -7.48 1.84 4.65
CA LYS A 17 -8.49 2.83 4.28
C LYS A 17 -7.94 4.25 4.36
N VAL A 18 -7.18 4.56 5.40
CA VAL A 18 -6.58 5.88 5.56
C VAL A 18 -5.59 6.17 4.44
N LEU A 19 -4.71 5.21 4.14
CA LEU A 19 -3.71 5.38 3.09
C LEU A 19 -4.37 5.55 1.72
N VAL A 20 -5.35 4.73 1.41
CA VAL A 20 -6.07 4.81 0.14
C VAL A 20 -6.74 6.18 0.00
N THR A 21 -7.43 6.62 1.05
CA THR A 21 -8.13 7.90 1.01
C THR A 21 -7.15 9.05 0.78
N ARG A 22 -6.04 9.06 1.50
CA ARG A 22 -5.05 10.13 1.36
C ARG A 22 -4.44 10.18 -0.03
N LEU A 23 -4.12 9.03 -0.59
CA LEU A 23 -3.53 8.98 -1.91
C LEU A 23 -4.52 9.36 -3.00
N GLN A 24 -5.78 8.96 -2.84
CA GLN A 24 -6.83 9.37 -3.77
C GLN A 24 -7.02 10.88 -3.75
N LEU A 25 -7.01 11.49 -2.56
CA LEU A 25 -7.11 12.94 -2.43
C LEU A 25 -5.94 13.67 -3.07
N ALA A 26 -4.78 13.03 -3.11
CA ALA A 26 -3.61 13.59 -3.78
C ALA A 26 -3.65 13.45 -5.30
N GLY A 27 -4.66 12.78 -5.84
CA GLY A 27 -4.85 12.67 -7.27
C GLY A 27 -4.36 11.38 -7.90
N TYR A 28 -3.97 10.39 -7.09
CA TYR A 28 -3.51 9.11 -7.61
C TYR A 28 -4.68 8.14 -7.80
N GLN A 29 -4.47 7.19 -8.69
CA GLN A 29 -5.37 6.05 -8.82
C GLN A 29 -4.85 4.97 -7.88
N VAL A 30 -5.69 4.53 -6.93
CA VAL A 30 -5.22 3.69 -5.83
C VAL A 30 -5.96 2.36 -5.85
N PHE A 31 -5.20 1.30 -5.70
CA PHE A 31 -5.69 -0.07 -5.52
C PHE A 31 -5.23 -0.55 -4.16
N SER A 32 -5.96 -1.49 -3.59
CA SER A 32 -5.64 -1.97 -2.25
C SER A 32 -5.64 -3.48 -2.19
N ALA A 33 -4.80 -4.01 -1.30
CA ALA A 33 -4.72 -5.44 -1.05
C ALA A 33 -4.44 -5.65 0.43
N THR A 34 -4.97 -6.73 0.99
CA THR A 34 -4.81 -7.03 2.41
C THR A 34 -3.78 -8.13 2.67
N ASN A 35 -3.33 -8.80 1.63
CA ASN A 35 -2.32 -9.84 1.75
C ASN A 35 -1.55 -9.99 0.45
N GLY A 36 -0.56 -10.87 0.46
CA GLY A 36 0.30 -11.06 -0.69
C GLY A 36 -0.40 -11.59 -1.92
N GLU A 37 -1.40 -12.47 -1.73
CA GLU A 37 -2.15 -13.01 -2.86
C GLU A 37 -2.95 -11.93 -3.56
N GLU A 38 -3.65 -11.11 -2.79
CA GLU A 38 -4.42 -9.99 -3.34
C GLU A 38 -3.49 -8.98 -4.01
N ALA A 39 -2.32 -8.75 -3.40
CA ALA A 39 -1.34 -7.83 -3.97
C ALA A 39 -0.87 -8.33 -5.34
N LEU A 40 -0.60 -9.63 -5.44
CA LEU A 40 -0.14 -10.22 -6.69
C LEU A 40 -1.21 -10.16 -7.77
N GLU A 41 -2.45 -10.45 -7.40
CA GLU A 41 -3.58 -10.34 -8.33
C GLU A 41 -3.73 -8.91 -8.83
N SER A 42 -3.66 -7.93 -7.94
CA SER A 42 -3.77 -6.53 -8.32
C SER A 42 -2.59 -6.10 -9.19
N PHE A 43 -1.40 -6.59 -8.88
CA PHE A 43 -0.23 -6.30 -9.68
C PHE A 43 -0.41 -6.74 -11.14
N HIS A 44 -0.95 -7.92 -11.34
CA HIS A 44 -1.17 -8.43 -12.70
C HIS A 44 -2.37 -7.79 -13.39
N ARG A 45 -3.43 -7.48 -12.63
CA ARG A 45 -4.66 -6.92 -13.19
C ARG A 45 -4.54 -5.44 -13.46
N ASP A 46 -3.98 -4.70 -12.51
CA ASP A 46 -4.04 -3.24 -12.51
C ASP A 46 -2.74 -2.57 -12.93
N SER A 47 -1.66 -3.30 -13.01
CA SER A 47 -0.34 -2.82 -13.44
C SER A 47 0.06 -1.53 -12.73
N PRO A 48 0.20 -1.56 -11.39
CA PRO A 48 0.56 -0.35 -10.66
C PRO A 48 1.96 0.13 -10.99
N ASP A 49 2.17 1.42 -10.87
CA ASP A 49 3.49 2.03 -11.06
C ASP A 49 4.31 2.00 -9.78
N LEU A 50 3.63 1.94 -8.64
CA LEU A 50 4.27 2.00 -7.34
C LEU A 50 3.50 1.10 -6.38
N ILE A 51 4.24 0.40 -5.52
CA ILE A 51 3.65 -0.41 -4.47
C ILE A 51 4.07 0.14 -3.12
N VAL A 52 3.09 0.42 -2.27
CA VAL A 52 3.32 0.85 -0.90
C VAL A 52 3.03 -0.31 0.02
N LEU A 53 4.06 -0.77 0.73
CA LEU A 53 3.94 -1.85 1.69
C LEU A 53 4.06 -1.28 3.09
N ASP A 54 3.07 -1.55 3.93
CA ASP A 54 3.13 -1.19 5.34
C ASP A 54 3.51 -2.44 6.13
N VAL A 55 4.69 -2.41 6.71
CA VAL A 55 5.23 -3.54 7.45
C VAL A 55 5.34 -3.15 8.91
N MET A 56 4.68 -3.93 9.76
CA MET A 56 4.77 -3.79 11.20
C MET A 56 5.93 -4.61 11.69
N LEU A 57 6.94 -3.95 12.24
CA LEU A 57 8.10 -4.61 12.78
C LEU A 57 8.11 -4.46 14.30
N PRO A 58 8.22 -5.58 15.04
CA PRO A 58 8.38 -5.48 16.48
C PRO A 58 9.74 -4.85 16.80
N LYS A 59 9.76 -3.99 17.79
CA LYS A 59 11.00 -3.35 18.23
C LYS A 59 11.41 -3.84 19.60
N MET A 60 12.70 -3.88 19.80
CA MET A 60 13.29 -4.40 21.03
C MET A 60 12.95 -3.54 22.24
N ASP A 61 12.71 -2.27 22.05
CA ASP A 61 12.36 -1.35 23.13
C ASP A 61 10.86 -1.35 23.44
N GLY A 62 10.13 -2.28 22.88
CA GLY A 62 8.69 -2.35 23.11
C GLY A 62 7.88 -1.36 22.27
N PHE A 63 8.53 -0.64 21.42
CA PHE A 63 7.89 0.33 20.55
C PHE A 63 7.64 -0.31 19.18
N ALA A 64 6.39 -0.51 18.84
CA ALA A 64 6.04 -1.05 17.53
C ALA A 64 5.97 0.09 16.52
N GLY A 65 6.81 0.01 15.50
CA GLY A 65 6.83 1.02 14.46
C GLY A 65 6.31 0.48 13.15
N CYS A 66 5.55 1.30 12.44
CA CYS A 66 5.17 1.01 11.09
C CYS A 66 6.23 1.52 10.14
N ARG A 67 6.65 0.68 9.23
CA ARG A 67 7.59 1.06 8.19
C ARG A 67 6.88 1.00 6.86
N LEU A 68 6.89 2.10 6.16
CA LEU A 68 6.38 2.14 4.79
C LEU A 68 7.53 1.83 3.85
N SER A 69 7.38 0.78 3.07
CA SER A 69 8.33 0.45 2.01
C SER A 69 7.70 0.81 0.68
N LEU A 70 8.42 1.58 -0.10
CA LEU A 70 7.98 1.98 -1.43
C LEU A 70 8.75 1.16 -2.46
N ILE A 71 8.02 0.44 -3.30
CA ILE A 71 8.62 -0.33 -4.38
C ILE A 71 8.17 0.29 -5.69
N HIS A 72 9.13 0.87 -6.39
CA HIS A 72 8.87 1.49 -7.69
C HIS A 72 9.05 0.45 -8.79
N ILE A 73 8.06 0.32 -9.63
CA ILE A 73 8.07 -0.67 -10.69
C ILE A 73 8.46 -0.05 -12.03
#